data_f5b2df718c489ff64ad42fc385f0fa9f
#
_entry.id   f5b2df718c489ff64ad42fc385f0fa9f
#
_cell.length_a   1.000
_cell.length_b   1.000
_cell.length_c   1.000
_cell.angle_alpha   90.00
_cell.angle_beta   90.00
_cell.angle_gamma   90.00
#
_symmetry.space_group_name_H-M   'P 1'
#
loop_
_entity.id
_entity.type
_entity.pdbx_description
1 polymer ?
#
loop_
_entity_poly.entity_id
_entity_poly.type
_entity_poly.pdbx_seq_one_letter_code
_entity_poly.pdbx_strand_id
1 'polypeptide(L)'
;CPFPMLAKRHNGSGILPYPEEVQALLSLITEYPQISFSIKMRLGWEDPEECLKLAPIINELPLRQVVMHPRLGKQQYKGEVDLKAFEAFQNACKHPLIYNGDINSVEDIHRIQEQFPGLAGIMIGRGLLANPALALEYRQNRALEFDEMREKLQSMHKCVYNQYAEQLEGGDE
;
A
#
# COMPACT_ATOMS: atom_id res chain seq x y z
N CYS A 1 -1.72 6.72 6.85
CA CYS A 1 -3.10 6.54 7.37
C CYS A 1 -3.89 7.82 7.14
N PRO A 2 -5.07 7.75 6.50
CA PRO A 2 -5.91 8.94 6.24
C PRO A 2 -6.94 9.20 7.35
N PHE A 3 -6.75 8.65 8.54
CA PHE A 3 -7.71 8.80 9.62
C PHE A 3 -7.73 10.26 10.13
N PRO A 4 -8.90 10.97 10.14
CA PRO A 4 -8.94 12.40 10.37
C PRO A 4 -8.36 12.86 11.70
N MET A 5 -8.51 12.05 12.75
CA MET A 5 -7.98 12.39 14.09
C MET A 5 -6.45 12.34 14.13
N LEU A 6 -5.82 11.45 13.36
CA LEU A 6 -4.37 11.40 13.20
C LEU A 6 -3.87 12.53 12.29
N ALA A 7 -4.58 12.78 11.19
CA ALA A 7 -4.20 13.82 10.24
C ALA A 7 -4.19 15.23 10.87
N LYS A 8 -5.15 15.54 11.75
CA LYS A 8 -5.16 16.80 12.51
C LYS A 8 -3.94 17.02 13.41
N ARG A 9 -3.20 15.96 13.71
CA ARG A 9 -1.97 15.98 14.51
C ARG A 9 -0.72 15.82 13.66
N HIS A 10 -0.80 16.10 12.36
CA HIS A 10 0.24 15.88 11.37
C HIS A 10 0.79 14.45 11.35
N ASN A 11 -0.06 13.45 11.62
CA ASN A 11 0.31 12.05 11.56
C ASN A 11 -0.29 11.34 10.34
N GLY A 12 0.34 10.27 9.91
CA GLY A 12 -0.07 9.53 8.71
C GLY A 12 0.00 10.40 7.46
N SER A 13 -1.08 10.45 6.65
CA SER A 13 -1.11 11.31 5.46
C SER A 13 -1.27 12.80 5.78
N GLY A 14 -1.60 13.16 7.01
CA GLY A 14 -1.71 14.55 7.44
C GLY A 14 -0.37 15.28 7.59
N ILE A 15 0.77 14.57 7.58
CA ILE A 15 2.11 15.18 7.60
C ILE A 15 2.57 15.63 6.20
N LEU A 16 1.96 15.10 5.12
CA LEU A 16 2.45 15.30 3.75
C LEU A 16 2.51 16.78 3.32
N PRO A 17 1.61 17.68 3.78
CA PRO A 17 1.71 19.10 3.49
C PRO A 17 2.89 19.84 4.15
N TYR A 18 3.64 19.18 5.04
CA TYR A 18 4.68 19.78 5.87
C TYR A 18 6.05 19.16 5.60
N PRO A 19 6.76 19.55 4.52
CA PRO A 19 8.04 18.93 4.12
C PRO A 19 9.11 18.95 5.21
N GLU A 20 9.17 20.02 6.02
CA GLU A 20 10.14 20.13 7.10
C GLU A 20 9.88 19.09 8.21
N GLU A 21 8.62 18.84 8.55
CA GLU A 21 8.25 17.81 9.52
C GLU A 21 8.52 16.40 8.97
N VAL A 22 8.25 16.19 7.68
CA VAL A 22 8.58 14.94 6.98
C VAL A 22 10.10 14.73 7.00
N GLN A 23 10.89 15.74 6.68
CA GLN A 23 12.34 15.66 6.69
C GLN A 23 12.88 15.34 8.10
N ALA A 24 12.37 16.00 9.12
CA ALA A 24 12.75 15.77 10.51
C ALA A 24 12.42 14.32 10.94
N LEU A 25 11.24 13.81 10.59
CA LEU A 25 10.86 12.43 10.86
C LEU A 25 11.77 11.42 10.14
N LEU A 26 12.00 11.65 8.85
CA LEU A 26 12.73 10.71 8.00
C LEU A 26 14.24 10.74 8.23
N SER A 27 14.80 11.82 8.80
CA SER A 27 16.22 11.88 9.17
C SER A 27 16.61 10.76 10.15
N LEU A 28 15.68 10.31 10.99
CA LEU A 28 15.90 9.19 11.91
C LEU A 28 16.30 7.88 11.20
N ILE A 29 15.95 7.71 9.93
CA ILE A 29 16.30 6.52 9.15
C ILE A 29 17.83 6.36 9.05
N THR A 30 18.56 7.46 8.95
CA THR A 30 20.02 7.46 8.82
C THR A 30 20.74 7.10 10.14
N GLU A 31 20.05 7.20 11.27
CA GLU A 31 20.60 6.83 12.58
C GLU A 31 20.62 5.30 12.80
N TYR A 32 19.86 4.55 11.99
CA TYR A 32 19.71 3.10 12.09
C TYR A 32 20.09 2.37 10.80
N PRO A 33 21.36 2.44 10.36
CA PRO A 33 21.80 1.90 9.08
C PRO A 33 21.67 0.37 8.96
N GLN A 34 21.53 -0.33 10.09
CA GLN A 34 21.29 -1.78 10.15
C GLN A 34 19.85 -2.18 9.84
N ILE A 35 18.91 -1.20 9.78
CA ILE A 35 17.49 -1.46 9.51
C ILE A 35 17.18 -1.10 8.06
N SER A 36 16.50 -2.01 7.36
CA SER A 36 15.99 -1.77 6.01
C SER A 36 14.62 -1.09 6.06
N PHE A 37 14.58 0.19 5.76
CA PHE A 37 13.35 0.99 5.81
C PHE A 37 12.63 1.02 4.46
N SER A 38 11.31 1.14 4.54
CA SER A 38 10.42 1.40 3.41
C SER A 38 9.39 2.45 3.81
N ILE A 39 8.96 3.27 2.85
CA ILE A 39 7.90 4.26 3.08
C ILE A 39 6.64 3.82 2.36
N LYS A 40 5.49 3.90 3.04
CA LYS A 40 4.18 3.84 2.40
C LYS A 40 3.49 5.18 2.53
N MET A 41 3.11 5.79 1.40
CA MET A 41 2.54 7.13 1.37
C MET A 41 1.35 7.25 0.41
N ARG A 42 0.68 8.39 0.49
CA ARG A 42 -0.30 8.88 -0.48
C ARG A 42 0.29 10.04 -1.28
N LEU A 43 -0.45 10.51 -2.30
CA LEU A 43 -0.04 11.68 -3.09
C LEU A 43 0.10 12.94 -2.24
N GLY A 44 -0.82 13.12 -1.32
CA GLY A 44 -0.86 14.26 -0.42
C GLY A 44 -2.04 14.15 0.54
N TRP A 45 -2.25 15.18 1.36
CA TRP A 45 -3.45 15.33 2.15
C TRP A 45 -4.57 15.97 1.33
N GLU A 46 -4.28 17.11 0.68
CA GLU A 46 -5.25 17.91 -0.10
C GLU A 46 -4.83 18.10 -1.56
N ASP A 47 -3.53 18.12 -1.83
CA ASP A 47 -2.94 18.44 -3.12
C ASP A 47 -2.07 17.28 -3.60
N PRO A 48 -2.29 16.75 -4.83
CA PRO A 48 -1.46 15.68 -5.37
C PRO A 48 0.00 16.09 -5.61
N GLU A 49 0.31 17.39 -5.69
CA GLU A 49 1.68 17.88 -5.84
C GLU A 49 2.51 17.79 -4.55
N GLU A 50 1.88 17.55 -3.39
CA GLU A 50 2.61 17.40 -2.13
C GLU A 50 3.65 16.28 -2.20
N CYS A 51 3.34 15.14 -2.85
CA CYS A 51 4.31 14.06 -3.01
C CYS A 51 5.52 14.48 -3.85
N LEU A 52 5.35 15.35 -4.83
CA LEU A 52 6.46 15.84 -5.66
C LEU A 52 7.40 16.73 -4.87
N LYS A 53 6.87 17.53 -3.94
CA LYS A 53 7.68 18.34 -3.02
C LYS A 53 8.50 17.46 -2.05
N LEU A 54 8.01 16.27 -1.74
CA LEU A 54 8.70 15.31 -0.87
C LEU A 54 9.69 14.41 -1.62
N ALA A 55 9.56 14.24 -2.93
CA ALA A 55 10.42 13.36 -3.71
C ALA A 55 11.92 13.64 -3.54
N PRO A 56 12.41 14.91 -3.54
CA PRO A 56 13.82 15.19 -3.28
C PRO A 56 14.29 14.71 -1.92
N ILE A 57 13.50 14.91 -0.86
CA ILE A 57 13.83 14.47 0.51
C ILE A 57 13.91 12.95 0.57
N ILE A 58 12.92 12.27 -0.02
CA ILE A 58 12.82 10.81 -0.04
C ILE A 58 14.01 10.21 -0.82
N ASN A 59 14.41 10.83 -1.92
CA ASN A 59 15.47 10.34 -2.79
C ASN A 59 16.87 10.34 -2.17
N GLU A 60 17.09 11.12 -1.10
CA GLU A 60 18.37 11.18 -0.37
C GLU A 60 18.48 10.09 0.72
N LEU A 61 17.42 9.33 0.98
CA LEU A 61 17.37 8.33 2.05
C LEU A 61 17.73 6.92 1.53
N PRO A 62 18.33 6.06 2.35
CA PRO A 62 18.66 4.68 1.99
C PRO A 62 17.42 3.77 2.11
N LEU A 63 16.40 4.02 1.31
CA LEU A 63 15.16 3.24 1.36
C LEU A 63 15.25 1.99 0.49
N ARG A 64 14.69 0.90 0.98
CA ARG A 64 14.50 -0.33 0.21
C ARG A 64 13.50 -0.13 -0.93
N GLN A 65 12.41 0.57 -0.64
CA GLN A 65 11.31 0.81 -1.59
C GLN A 65 10.36 1.89 -1.08
N VAL A 66 9.57 2.45 -2.00
CA VAL A 66 8.45 3.33 -1.70
C VAL A 66 7.16 2.68 -2.20
N VAL A 67 6.12 2.67 -1.37
CA VAL A 67 4.77 2.23 -1.75
C VAL A 67 3.89 3.46 -1.89
N MET A 68 3.37 3.72 -3.08
CA MET A 68 2.49 4.86 -3.35
C MET A 68 1.05 4.42 -3.56
N HIS A 69 0.14 5.02 -2.79
CA HIS A 69 -1.30 4.94 -3.02
C HIS A 69 -1.79 6.24 -3.66
N PRO A 70 -2.14 6.25 -4.96
CA PRO A 70 -2.44 7.47 -5.70
C PRO A 70 -3.85 8.02 -5.40
N ARG A 71 -4.08 8.34 -4.17
CA ARG A 71 -5.23 9.08 -3.63
C ARG A 71 -4.75 10.10 -2.62
N LEU A 72 -5.54 11.17 -2.45
CA LEU A 72 -5.34 12.14 -1.36
C LEU A 72 -5.77 11.55 -0.01
N GLY A 73 -5.21 12.06 1.08
CA GLY A 73 -5.62 11.69 2.44
C GLY A 73 -7.09 11.93 2.68
N LYS A 74 -7.60 13.11 2.30
CA LYS A 74 -9.02 13.50 2.42
C LYS A 74 -9.98 12.57 1.68
N GLN A 75 -9.56 11.97 0.56
CA GLN A 75 -10.40 11.04 -0.18
C GLN A 75 -10.66 9.73 0.59
N GLN A 76 -9.77 9.37 1.53
CA GLN A 76 -9.80 8.06 2.17
C GLN A 76 -9.80 6.92 1.12
N TYR A 77 -10.96 6.31 0.87
CA TYR A 77 -11.16 5.27 -0.15
C TYR A 77 -12.22 5.65 -1.19
N LYS A 78 -12.65 6.93 -1.18
CA LYS A 78 -13.65 7.45 -2.12
C LYS A 78 -12.99 7.97 -3.40
N GLY A 79 -13.77 7.99 -4.48
CA GLY A 79 -13.28 8.43 -5.80
C GLY A 79 -12.27 7.48 -6.41
N GLU A 80 -11.75 7.87 -7.55
CA GLU A 80 -10.77 7.10 -8.31
C GLU A 80 -9.34 7.41 -7.86
N VAL A 81 -8.42 6.53 -8.23
CA VAL A 81 -6.97 6.75 -8.12
C VAL A 81 -6.51 7.75 -9.19
N ASP A 82 -5.61 8.65 -8.85
CA ASP A 82 -5.00 9.60 -9.79
C ASP A 82 -3.73 9.00 -10.41
N LEU A 83 -3.91 8.34 -11.56
CA LEU A 83 -2.81 7.70 -12.27
C LEU A 83 -1.84 8.71 -12.91
N LYS A 84 -2.30 9.93 -13.22
CA LYS A 84 -1.41 10.99 -13.76
C LYS A 84 -0.46 11.49 -12.69
N ALA A 85 -0.97 11.77 -11.49
CA ALA A 85 -0.13 12.17 -10.38
C ALA A 85 0.82 11.02 -9.93
N PHE A 86 0.37 9.76 -10.05
CA PHE A 86 1.24 8.61 -9.82
C PHE A 86 2.40 8.56 -10.82
N GLU A 87 2.14 8.75 -12.11
CA GLU A 87 3.17 8.80 -13.15
C GLU A 87 4.18 9.93 -12.90
N ALA A 88 3.70 11.13 -12.53
CA ALA A 88 4.56 12.24 -12.17
C ALA A 88 5.49 11.88 -10.99
N PHE A 89 4.95 11.22 -9.96
CA PHE A 89 5.76 10.77 -8.83
C PHE A 89 6.73 9.64 -9.22
N GLN A 90 6.31 8.69 -10.07
CA GLN A 90 7.18 7.62 -10.57
C GLN A 90 8.41 8.20 -11.29
N ASN A 91 8.22 9.22 -12.10
CA ASN A 91 9.30 9.90 -12.80
C ASN A 91 10.24 10.68 -11.87
N ALA A 92 9.74 11.14 -10.72
CA ALA A 92 10.52 11.88 -9.73
C ALA A 92 11.22 10.98 -8.70
N CYS A 93 10.70 9.78 -8.43
CA CYS A 93 11.19 8.85 -7.40
C CYS A 93 12.32 7.99 -7.93
N LYS A 94 13.47 7.98 -7.22
CA LYS A 94 14.64 7.15 -7.58
C LYS A 94 14.61 5.75 -6.97
N HIS A 95 13.71 5.49 -6.04
CA HIS A 95 13.62 4.20 -5.35
C HIS A 95 12.75 3.19 -6.10
N PRO A 96 12.93 1.89 -5.86
CA PRO A 96 11.98 0.88 -6.31
C PRO A 96 10.57 1.25 -5.86
N LEU A 97 9.65 1.46 -6.82
CA LEU A 97 8.30 1.93 -6.56
C LEU A 97 7.30 0.79 -6.65
N ILE A 98 6.42 0.72 -5.64
CA ILE A 98 5.32 -0.24 -5.57
C ILE A 98 4.01 0.52 -5.68
N TYR A 99 3.16 0.10 -6.60
CA TYR A 99 1.82 0.62 -6.75
C TYR A 99 0.86 0.00 -5.71
N ASN A 100 -0.03 0.81 -5.14
CA ASN A 100 -1.10 0.34 -4.26
C ASN A 100 -2.39 1.12 -4.53
N GLY A 101 -3.43 0.51 -5.03
CA GLY A 101 -4.74 1.14 -5.22
C GLY A 101 -5.63 0.33 -6.14
N ASP A 102 -6.86 0.04 -5.70
CA ASP A 102 -7.96 -0.55 -6.48
C ASP A 102 -7.60 -1.74 -7.37
N ILE A 103 -6.75 -2.63 -6.85
CA ILE A 103 -6.45 -3.91 -7.48
C ILE A 103 -7.43 -4.94 -6.91
N ASN A 104 -8.38 -5.37 -7.75
CA ASN A 104 -9.44 -6.28 -7.37
C ASN A 104 -9.50 -7.53 -8.26
N SER A 105 -8.79 -7.53 -9.39
CA SER A 105 -8.74 -8.63 -10.34
C SER A 105 -7.34 -8.83 -10.93
N VAL A 106 -7.12 -9.92 -11.65
CA VAL A 106 -5.89 -10.20 -12.39
C VAL A 106 -5.71 -9.18 -13.53
N GLU A 107 -6.80 -8.77 -14.15
CA GLU A 107 -6.83 -7.76 -15.21
C GLU A 107 -6.34 -6.41 -14.71
N ASP A 108 -6.71 -6.03 -13.46
CA ASP A 108 -6.20 -4.81 -12.84
C ASP A 108 -4.67 -4.87 -12.65
N ILE A 109 -4.14 -6.04 -12.27
CA ILE A 109 -2.69 -6.23 -12.13
C ILE A 109 -2.01 -6.02 -13.48
N HIS A 110 -2.48 -6.69 -14.53
CA HIS A 110 -1.92 -6.56 -15.88
C HIS A 110 -2.00 -5.13 -16.39
N ARG A 111 -3.16 -4.48 -16.28
CA ARG A 111 -3.37 -3.09 -16.69
C ARG A 111 -2.37 -2.14 -16.05
N ILE A 112 -2.14 -2.26 -14.74
CA ILE A 112 -1.19 -1.40 -14.02
C ILE A 112 0.26 -1.70 -14.44
N GLN A 113 0.61 -2.96 -14.66
CA GLN A 113 1.96 -3.34 -15.13
C GLN A 113 2.26 -2.84 -16.54
N GLU A 114 1.26 -2.90 -17.43
CA GLU A 114 1.39 -2.40 -18.80
C GLU A 114 1.48 -0.87 -18.82
N GLN A 115 0.67 -0.19 -18.01
CA GLN A 115 0.65 1.27 -17.96
C GLN A 115 1.90 1.85 -17.30
N PHE A 116 2.47 1.18 -16.31
CA PHE A 116 3.63 1.62 -15.55
C PHE A 116 4.75 0.58 -15.57
N PRO A 117 5.47 0.44 -16.70
CA PRO A 117 6.60 -0.45 -16.77
C PRO A 117 7.70 0.00 -15.80
N GLY A 118 8.37 -0.95 -15.18
CA GLY A 118 9.45 -0.67 -14.22
C GLY A 118 9.00 -0.55 -12.76
N LEU A 119 7.73 -0.81 -12.45
CA LEU A 119 7.31 -0.99 -11.05
C LEU A 119 8.04 -2.17 -10.41
N ALA A 120 8.50 -1.98 -9.18
CA ALA A 120 9.10 -3.05 -8.38
C ALA A 120 8.05 -4.07 -7.89
N GLY A 121 6.76 -3.70 -7.89
CA GLY A 121 5.68 -4.58 -7.49
C GLY A 121 4.34 -3.87 -7.34
N ILE A 122 3.35 -4.65 -6.95
CA ILE A 122 1.99 -4.19 -6.66
C ILE A 122 1.61 -4.66 -5.26
N MET A 123 1.12 -3.74 -4.43
CA MET A 123 0.57 -4.04 -3.11
C MET A 123 -0.96 -4.12 -3.21
N ILE A 124 -1.51 -5.27 -2.88
CA ILE A 124 -2.96 -5.51 -2.89
C ILE A 124 -3.49 -5.46 -1.46
N GLY A 125 -4.56 -4.72 -1.23
CA GLY A 125 -5.25 -4.63 0.06
C GLY A 125 -6.61 -5.31 0.00
N ARG A 126 -7.66 -4.51 -0.16
CA ARG A 126 -9.06 -4.96 -0.15
C ARG A 126 -9.38 -6.05 -1.18
N GLY A 127 -8.69 -6.07 -2.32
CA GLY A 127 -8.86 -7.11 -3.33
C GLY A 127 -8.56 -8.52 -2.81
N LEU A 128 -7.55 -8.66 -1.91
CA LEU A 128 -7.26 -9.96 -1.28
C LEU A 128 -8.28 -10.36 -0.21
N LEU A 129 -9.01 -9.40 0.37
CA LEU A 129 -10.13 -9.72 1.27
C LEU A 129 -11.35 -10.21 0.48
N ALA A 130 -11.58 -9.64 -0.70
CA ALA A 130 -12.65 -10.07 -1.59
C ALA A 130 -12.33 -11.38 -2.33
N ASN A 131 -11.08 -11.53 -2.78
CA ASN A 131 -10.57 -12.74 -3.41
C ASN A 131 -9.20 -13.13 -2.84
N PRO A 132 -9.13 -13.96 -1.79
CA PRO A 132 -7.87 -14.39 -1.19
C PRO A 132 -6.95 -15.17 -2.13
N ALA A 133 -7.48 -15.69 -3.23
CA ALA A 133 -6.72 -16.42 -4.24
C ALA A 133 -6.12 -15.51 -5.33
N LEU A 134 -6.43 -14.22 -5.36
CA LEU A 134 -6.04 -13.30 -6.45
C LEU A 134 -4.55 -13.39 -6.82
N ALA A 135 -3.65 -13.45 -5.84
CA ALA A 135 -2.22 -13.57 -6.10
C ALA A 135 -1.84 -14.94 -6.70
N LEU A 136 -2.57 -16.00 -6.37
CA LEU A 136 -2.37 -17.33 -6.92
C LEU A 136 -2.90 -17.41 -8.35
N GLU A 137 -4.08 -16.85 -8.61
CA GLU A 137 -4.69 -16.75 -9.93
C GLU A 137 -3.78 -15.98 -10.90
N TYR A 138 -3.23 -14.85 -10.45
CA TYR A 138 -2.24 -14.11 -11.21
C TYR A 138 -1.01 -14.97 -11.56
N ARG A 139 -0.42 -15.69 -10.58
CA ARG A 139 0.75 -16.55 -10.81
C ARG A 139 0.49 -17.70 -11.76
N GLN A 140 -0.71 -18.27 -11.70
CA GLN A 140 -1.12 -19.40 -12.53
C GLN A 140 -1.70 -18.99 -13.87
N ASN A 141 -1.93 -17.70 -14.07
CA ASN A 141 -2.61 -17.13 -15.23
C ASN A 141 -3.96 -17.81 -15.52
N ARG A 142 -4.70 -18.15 -14.46
CA ARG A 142 -6.05 -18.73 -14.54
C ARG A 142 -6.85 -18.42 -13.26
N ALA A 143 -8.16 -18.28 -13.42
CA ALA A 143 -9.06 -18.25 -12.26
C ALA A 143 -9.08 -19.62 -11.56
N LEU A 144 -9.30 -19.63 -10.26
CA LEU A 144 -9.56 -20.85 -9.52
C LEU A 144 -11.01 -21.26 -9.73
N GLU A 145 -11.22 -22.57 -9.89
CA GLU A 145 -12.56 -23.16 -9.87
C GLU A 145 -13.18 -23.04 -8.47
N PHE A 146 -14.52 -23.02 -8.42
CA PHE A 146 -15.25 -22.81 -7.17
C PHE A 146 -14.82 -23.80 -6.06
N ASP A 147 -14.65 -25.07 -6.41
CA ASP A 147 -14.26 -26.12 -5.43
C ASP A 147 -12.83 -25.92 -4.93
N GLU A 148 -11.89 -25.53 -5.81
CA GLU A 148 -10.52 -25.19 -5.42
C GLU A 148 -10.48 -24.02 -4.44
N MET A 149 -11.26 -22.97 -4.71
CA MET A 149 -11.38 -21.80 -3.84
C MET A 149 -11.96 -22.19 -2.49
N ARG A 150 -13.04 -22.97 -2.48
CA ARG A 150 -13.70 -23.46 -1.26
C ARG A 150 -12.74 -24.25 -0.38
N GLU A 151 -11.99 -25.19 -0.94
CA GLU A 151 -11.01 -25.98 -0.20
C GLU A 151 -9.92 -25.12 0.43
N LYS A 152 -9.41 -24.11 -0.30
CA LYS A 152 -8.40 -23.19 0.23
C LYS A 152 -8.94 -22.34 1.37
N LEU A 153 -10.15 -21.80 1.23
CA LEU A 153 -10.81 -21.02 2.28
C LEU A 153 -11.10 -21.87 3.53
N GLN A 154 -11.57 -23.12 3.36
CA GLN A 154 -11.77 -24.03 4.47
C GLN A 154 -10.47 -24.37 5.18
N SER A 155 -9.41 -24.62 4.42
CA SER A 155 -8.08 -24.91 4.98
C SER A 155 -7.53 -23.70 5.77
N MET A 156 -7.64 -22.49 5.21
CA MET A 156 -7.24 -21.26 5.89
C MET A 156 -8.05 -21.04 7.17
N HIS A 157 -9.39 -21.16 7.09
CA HIS A 157 -10.27 -21.02 8.24
C HIS A 157 -9.89 -22.01 9.34
N LYS A 158 -9.70 -23.28 9.00
CA LYS A 158 -9.30 -24.32 9.96
C LYS A 158 -7.95 -24.03 10.61
N CYS A 159 -6.98 -23.53 9.83
CA CYS A 159 -5.67 -23.14 10.34
C CYS A 159 -5.77 -21.99 11.35
N VAL A 160 -6.49 -20.92 10.99
CA VAL A 160 -6.70 -19.78 11.88
C VAL A 160 -7.48 -20.18 13.13
N TYR A 161 -8.57 -20.92 12.97
CA TYR A 161 -9.37 -21.39 14.10
C TYR A 161 -8.53 -22.22 15.07
N ASN A 162 -7.78 -23.22 14.59
CA ASN A 162 -6.95 -24.05 15.45
C ASN A 162 -5.86 -23.26 16.20
N GLN A 163 -5.36 -22.16 15.58
CA GLN A 163 -4.34 -21.31 16.21
C GLN A 163 -4.90 -20.44 17.34
N TYR A 164 -6.16 -20.03 17.23
CA TYR A 164 -6.77 -19.04 18.14
C TYR A 164 -7.96 -19.59 18.93
N ALA A 165 -8.32 -20.89 18.79
CA ALA A 165 -9.49 -21.48 19.43
C ALA A 165 -9.52 -21.28 20.96
N GLU A 166 -8.38 -21.50 21.62
CA GLU A 166 -8.25 -21.32 23.07
C GLU A 166 -8.46 -19.85 23.53
N GLN A 167 -8.20 -18.88 22.64
CA GLN A 167 -8.42 -17.46 22.94
C GLN A 167 -9.88 -17.04 22.70
N LEU A 168 -10.62 -17.79 21.88
CA LEU A 168 -12.02 -17.50 21.57
C LEU A 168 -12.98 -18.09 22.60
N GLU A 169 -12.61 -19.20 23.26
CA GLU A 169 -13.42 -19.85 24.31
C GLU A 169 -13.47 -19.03 25.63
N GLY A 170 -12.68 -17.98 25.77
CA GLY A 170 -12.68 -17.10 26.94
C GLY A 170 -13.48 -15.80 26.81
N GLY A 171 -14.27 -15.64 25.75
CA GLY A 171 -14.92 -14.38 25.40
C GLY A 171 -16.43 -14.26 25.69
N ASP A 172 -17.05 -15.27 26.27
CA ASP A 172 -18.48 -15.27 26.65
C ASP A 172 -18.66 -15.45 28.17
N GLU A 173 -18.25 -14.44 28.96
CA GLU A 173 -18.78 -14.17 30.29
C GLU A 173 -19.23 -12.72 30.40
#